data_deb80a682fa7e8808d76131d73af98bd
#
_entry.id   deb80a682fa7e8808d76131d73af98bd
#
_cell.length_a   1.000
_cell.length_b   1.000
_cell.length_c   1.000
_cell.angle_alpha   90.00
_cell.angle_beta   90.00
_cell.angle_gamma   90.00
#
_symmetry.space_group_name_H-M   'P 1'
#
loop_
_entity.id
_entity.type
_entity.pdbx_description
1 polymer ?
#
loop_
_entity_poly.entity_id
_entity_poly.type
_entity_poly.pdbx_seq_one_letter_code
_entity_poly.pdbx_strand_id
1 'polypeptide(L)'
;IKKNLNPDKFELLVKNYMKSIGALASIPPKNEHGKEDNADADVLAYFDVIGVAVLIQTKFHSGQTDDWAVNQVSKYKEQMEDPECELDDGVEGFTYIPWVVSTCDEFTKEAIELAKKKDVKLINGIEFSKMILKQGLENLDLK
;
A
#
# COMPACT_ATOMS: atom_id res chain seq x y z
N ILE A 1 -4.10 10.90 16.38
CA ILE A 1 -4.42 9.84 15.42
C ILE A 1 -3.78 8.51 15.83
N LYS A 2 -2.54 8.54 16.31
CA LYS A 2 -1.84 7.30 16.68
C LYS A 2 -2.34 6.64 17.95
N LYS A 3 -3.06 7.36 18.80
CA LYS A 3 -3.45 6.84 20.12
C LYS A 3 -4.29 5.56 20.09
N ASN A 4 -5.15 5.43 19.10
CA ASN A 4 -6.05 4.29 19.01
C ASN A 4 -5.75 3.40 17.81
N LEU A 5 -4.60 3.58 17.18
CA LEU A 5 -4.21 2.78 16.05
C LEU A 5 -3.32 1.61 16.46
N ASN A 6 -3.39 0.56 15.71
CA ASN A 6 -2.47 -0.56 15.74
C ASN A 6 -2.24 -0.97 14.29
N PRO A 7 -1.35 -1.93 14.01
CA PRO A 7 -1.08 -2.29 12.61
C PRO A 7 -2.32 -2.67 11.82
N ASP A 8 -3.22 -3.45 12.39
CA ASP A 8 -4.43 -3.88 11.68
C ASP A 8 -5.37 -2.72 11.40
N LYS A 9 -5.54 -1.83 12.37
CA LYS A 9 -6.38 -0.65 12.18
C LYS A 9 -5.77 0.32 11.18
N PHE A 10 -4.44 0.39 11.12
CA PHE A 10 -3.78 1.23 10.13
C PHE A 10 -4.02 0.70 8.72
N GLU A 11 -3.92 -0.60 8.52
CA GLU A 11 -4.26 -1.21 7.23
C GLU A 11 -5.71 -0.90 6.84
N LEU A 12 -6.61 -1.01 7.80
CA LEU A 12 -8.02 -0.72 7.56
C LEU A 12 -8.24 0.75 7.22
N LEU A 13 -7.51 1.65 7.89
CA LEU A 13 -7.59 3.08 7.60
C LEU A 13 -7.12 3.37 6.17
N VAL A 14 -6.02 2.77 5.75
CA VAL A 14 -5.51 2.94 4.39
C VAL A 14 -6.53 2.40 3.39
N LYS A 15 -7.09 1.21 3.65
CA LYS A 15 -8.12 0.64 2.79
C LYS A 15 -9.32 1.59 2.67
N ASN A 16 -9.80 2.09 3.79
CA ASN A 16 -10.97 2.97 3.79
C ASN A 16 -10.69 4.30 3.12
N TYR A 17 -9.47 4.81 3.27
CA TYR A 17 -9.08 5.99 2.52
C TYR A 17 -9.17 5.74 1.01
N MET A 18 -8.64 4.62 0.54
CA MET A 18 -8.68 4.30 -0.90
C MET A 18 -10.13 4.15 -1.39
N LYS A 19 -10.99 3.55 -0.57
CA LYS A 19 -12.42 3.48 -0.91
C LYS A 19 -13.04 4.87 -1.00
N SER A 20 -12.65 5.77 -0.11
CA SER A 20 -13.20 7.13 -0.10
C SER A 20 -12.86 7.92 -1.35
N ILE A 21 -11.79 7.57 -2.03
CA ILE A 21 -11.40 8.23 -3.29
C ILE A 21 -11.83 7.45 -4.52
N GLY A 22 -12.64 6.42 -4.33
CA GLY A 22 -13.29 5.73 -5.45
C GLY A 22 -12.77 4.34 -5.79
N ALA A 23 -11.85 3.79 -5.01
CA ALA A 23 -11.31 2.47 -5.30
C ALA A 23 -12.19 1.35 -4.77
N LEU A 24 -12.13 0.20 -5.44
CA LEU A 24 -12.53 -1.06 -4.86
C LEU A 24 -11.31 -1.57 -4.12
N ALA A 25 -11.35 -1.55 -2.80
CA ALA A 25 -10.17 -1.86 -1.99
C ALA A 25 -10.40 -3.09 -1.12
N SER A 26 -9.34 -3.89 -0.98
CA SER A 26 -9.37 -5.09 -0.16
C SER A 26 -8.05 -5.29 0.55
N ILE A 27 -8.09 -6.09 1.62
CA ILE A 27 -6.89 -6.53 2.33
C ILE A 27 -6.70 -7.99 1.96
N PRO A 28 -5.66 -8.33 1.17
CA PRO A 28 -5.49 -9.72 0.74
C PRO A 28 -5.15 -10.63 1.92
N PRO A 29 -5.46 -11.93 1.82
CA PRO A 29 -5.12 -12.86 2.87
C PRO A 29 -3.62 -12.88 3.16
N LYS A 30 -3.26 -12.92 4.43
CA LYS A 30 -1.87 -13.01 4.84
C LYS A 30 -1.36 -14.44 4.63
N ASN A 31 -0.06 -14.56 4.40
CA ASN A 31 0.61 -15.86 4.29
C ASN A 31 0.14 -16.72 3.12
N GLU A 32 -0.44 -16.10 2.12
CA GLU A 32 -0.77 -16.81 0.90
C GLU A 32 0.27 -16.52 -0.18
N HIS A 33 -0.02 -16.83 -1.37
CA HIS A 33 0.86 -16.93 -2.52
C HIS A 33 1.94 -15.87 -2.70
N GLY A 34 1.78 -14.70 -2.16
CA GLY A 34 2.76 -13.63 -2.35
C GLY A 34 4.02 -13.76 -1.53
N LYS A 35 4.20 -14.86 -0.82
CA LYS A 35 5.34 -14.99 0.09
C LYS A 35 6.66 -15.34 -0.57
N GLU A 36 6.62 -15.80 -1.79
CA GLU A 36 7.86 -16.08 -2.50
C GLU A 36 8.65 -14.79 -2.66
N ASP A 37 9.95 -14.87 -2.41
CA ASP A 37 10.87 -13.74 -2.55
C ASP A 37 10.48 -12.53 -1.71
N ASN A 38 9.75 -12.76 -0.59
CA ASN A 38 9.33 -11.70 0.32
C ASN A 38 8.37 -10.68 -0.33
N ALA A 39 7.68 -11.09 -1.38
CA ALA A 39 6.68 -10.23 -1.99
C ALA A 39 5.49 -10.07 -1.06
N ASP A 40 5.00 -8.84 -0.88
CA ASP A 40 3.87 -8.59 -0.01
C ASP A 40 3.21 -7.26 -0.33
N ALA A 41 1.88 -7.22 -0.13
CA ALA A 41 1.10 -6.00 -0.15
C ALA A 41 -0.02 -6.16 0.86
N ASP A 42 -0.30 -5.11 1.62
CA ASP A 42 -1.31 -5.15 2.67
C ASP A 42 -2.68 -4.68 2.18
N VAL A 43 -2.72 -3.80 1.19
CA VAL A 43 -3.97 -3.28 0.64
C VAL A 43 -3.87 -3.26 -0.87
N LEU A 44 -4.93 -3.73 -1.53
CA LEU A 44 -5.07 -3.67 -2.99
C LEU A 44 -6.22 -2.74 -3.31
N ALA A 45 -5.98 -1.73 -4.14
CA ALA A 45 -6.99 -0.74 -4.48
C ALA A 45 -7.13 -0.64 -6.00
N TYR A 46 -8.29 -1.03 -6.51
CA TYR A 46 -8.55 -1.06 -7.94
C TYR A 46 -9.43 0.10 -8.36
N PHE A 47 -8.97 0.84 -9.36
CA PHE A 47 -9.74 1.90 -10.01
C PHE A 47 -10.11 1.38 -11.40
N ASP A 48 -11.21 0.65 -11.47
CA ASP A 48 -11.61 -0.08 -12.68
C ASP A 48 -11.77 0.83 -13.90
N VAL A 49 -12.37 1.99 -13.68
CA VAL A 49 -12.70 2.90 -14.78
C VAL A 49 -11.45 3.36 -15.53
N ILE A 50 -10.35 3.56 -14.82
CA ILE A 50 -9.11 4.03 -15.44
C ILE A 50 -8.06 2.95 -15.58
N GLY A 51 -8.37 1.72 -15.21
CA GLY A 51 -7.45 0.59 -15.35
C GLY A 51 -6.19 0.70 -14.51
N VAL A 52 -6.31 1.21 -13.29
CA VAL A 52 -5.18 1.37 -12.37
C VAL A 52 -5.43 0.57 -11.11
N ALA A 53 -4.41 -0.15 -10.66
CA ALA A 53 -4.44 -0.85 -9.38
C ALA A 53 -3.26 -0.36 -8.54
N VAL A 54 -3.55 0.13 -7.34
CA VAL A 54 -2.53 0.59 -6.40
C VAL A 54 -2.27 -0.54 -5.41
N LEU A 55 -1.01 -0.95 -5.32
CA LEU A 55 -0.57 -2.01 -4.43
C LEU A 55 0.13 -1.35 -3.27
N ILE A 56 -0.38 -1.53 -2.05
CA ILE A 56 0.08 -0.75 -0.91
C ILE A 56 0.65 -1.64 0.17
N GLN A 57 1.89 -1.37 0.56
CA GLN A 57 2.50 -1.94 1.75
C GLN A 57 2.39 -0.90 2.86
N THR A 58 1.88 -1.31 4.02
CA THR A 58 1.75 -0.40 5.16
C THR A 58 2.81 -0.71 6.20
N LYS A 59 3.29 0.33 6.88
CA LYS A 59 4.24 0.18 7.98
C LYS A 59 3.77 1.03 9.16
N PHE A 60 3.52 0.36 10.26
CA PHE A 60 3.06 0.99 11.49
C PHE A 60 4.16 0.81 12.56
N HIS A 61 4.96 1.84 12.75
CA HIS A 61 6.01 1.82 13.77
C HIS A 61 6.53 3.24 14.00
N SER A 62 7.41 3.40 14.98
CA SER A 62 8.08 4.68 15.24
C SER A 62 9.48 4.63 14.63
N GLY A 63 10.10 5.80 14.46
CA GLY A 63 11.42 5.91 13.88
C GLY A 63 11.36 6.08 12.36
N GLN A 64 12.27 5.42 11.67
CA GLN A 64 12.35 5.50 10.21
C GLN A 64 11.87 4.21 9.58
N THR A 65 11.29 4.31 8.41
CA THR A 65 10.91 3.14 7.60
C THR A 65 12.06 2.83 6.65
N ASP A 66 12.55 1.60 6.70
CA ASP A 66 13.66 1.16 5.86
C ASP A 66 13.19 0.67 4.48
N ASP A 67 14.13 0.14 3.70
CA ASP A 67 13.85 -0.28 2.34
C ASP A 67 13.14 -1.63 2.22
N TRP A 68 12.90 -2.32 3.33
CA TRP A 68 12.24 -3.63 3.28
C TRP A 68 10.84 -3.54 2.67
N ALA A 69 10.07 -2.53 3.09
CA ALA A 69 8.71 -2.35 2.57
C ALA A 69 8.73 -2.06 1.07
N VAL A 70 9.69 -1.25 0.62
CA VAL A 70 9.84 -0.94 -0.81
C VAL A 70 10.10 -2.23 -1.59
N ASN A 71 11.00 -3.06 -1.07
CA ASN A 71 11.33 -4.32 -1.70
C ASN A 71 10.11 -5.26 -1.78
N GLN A 72 9.36 -5.36 -0.68
CA GLN A 72 8.19 -6.23 -0.62
C GLN A 72 7.13 -5.85 -1.66
N VAL A 73 6.78 -4.58 -1.73
CA VAL A 73 5.71 -4.16 -2.63
C VAL A 73 6.16 -4.17 -4.08
N SER A 74 7.43 -3.88 -4.35
CA SER A 74 7.93 -3.93 -5.73
C SER A 74 7.94 -5.36 -6.26
N LYS A 75 8.26 -6.32 -5.41
CA LYS A 75 8.20 -7.73 -5.80
C LYS A 75 6.76 -8.20 -6.02
N TYR A 76 5.84 -7.71 -5.20
CA TYR A 76 4.43 -8.01 -5.38
C TYR A 76 3.95 -7.50 -6.75
N LYS A 77 4.36 -6.29 -7.11
CA LYS A 77 4.03 -5.72 -8.42
C LYS A 77 4.56 -6.60 -9.55
N GLU A 78 5.81 -7.06 -9.44
CA GLU A 78 6.40 -7.94 -10.47
C GLU A 78 5.57 -9.21 -10.62
N GLN A 79 5.11 -9.78 -9.51
CA GLN A 79 4.27 -10.98 -9.56
C GLN A 79 2.92 -10.69 -10.21
N MET A 80 2.30 -9.56 -9.87
CA MET A 80 1.01 -9.20 -10.46
C MET A 80 1.11 -8.94 -11.96
N GLU A 81 2.26 -8.50 -12.43
CA GLU A 81 2.47 -8.24 -13.85
C GLU A 81 2.84 -9.49 -14.64
N ASP A 82 3.17 -10.58 -13.95
CA ASP A 82 3.53 -11.83 -14.58
C ASP A 82 2.27 -12.50 -15.13
N PRO A 83 2.20 -12.74 -16.45
CA PRO A 83 0.99 -13.33 -17.03
C PRO A 83 0.71 -14.76 -16.54
N GLU A 84 1.69 -15.41 -15.92
CA GLU A 84 1.50 -16.76 -15.37
C GLU A 84 1.22 -16.74 -13.88
N CYS A 85 1.08 -15.56 -13.28
CA CYS A 85 0.87 -15.43 -11.84
C CYS A 85 -0.57 -15.75 -11.47
N GLU A 86 -0.74 -16.67 -10.51
CA GLU A 86 -2.06 -17.07 -10.03
C GLU A 86 -2.71 -16.03 -9.13
N LEU A 87 -1.94 -15.04 -8.68
CA LEU A 87 -2.49 -13.97 -7.85
C LEU A 87 -3.36 -13.02 -8.65
N ASP A 88 -3.16 -12.97 -9.95
CA ASP A 88 -3.93 -12.12 -10.84
C ASP A 88 -5.15 -12.88 -11.36
N ASP A 89 -6.31 -12.55 -10.87
CA ASP A 89 -7.57 -13.20 -11.23
C ASP A 89 -8.02 -12.90 -12.66
N GLY A 90 -7.07 -12.73 -13.55
CA GLY A 90 -7.39 -12.44 -14.94
C GLY A 90 -7.76 -10.99 -15.19
N VAL A 91 -7.31 -10.10 -14.32
CA VAL A 91 -7.57 -8.66 -14.47
C VAL A 91 -6.52 -8.11 -15.44
N GLU A 92 -6.76 -8.31 -16.73
CA GLU A 92 -5.85 -7.82 -17.74
C GLU A 92 -6.06 -6.33 -17.98
N GLY A 93 -4.99 -5.67 -18.38
CA GLY A 93 -5.06 -4.26 -18.78
C GLY A 93 -4.91 -3.26 -17.64
N PHE A 94 -4.63 -3.74 -16.42
CA PHE A 94 -4.35 -2.84 -15.31
C PHE A 94 -2.90 -2.39 -15.30
N THR A 95 -2.70 -1.13 -14.94
CA THR A 95 -1.39 -0.60 -14.60
C THR A 95 -1.24 -0.69 -13.10
N TYR A 96 -0.21 -1.35 -12.63
CA TYR A 96 0.02 -1.56 -11.20
C TYR A 96 0.98 -0.49 -10.67
N ILE A 97 0.56 0.20 -9.62
CA ILE A 97 1.34 1.29 -9.01
C ILE A 97 1.65 0.90 -7.57
N PRO A 98 2.92 0.70 -7.22
CA PRO A 98 3.29 0.30 -5.86
C PRO A 98 3.48 1.51 -4.95
N TRP A 99 2.92 1.44 -3.75
CA TRP A 99 3.04 2.47 -2.72
C TRP A 99 3.53 1.84 -1.42
N VAL A 100 4.25 2.63 -0.62
CA VAL A 100 4.49 2.35 0.78
C VAL A 100 3.88 3.49 1.58
N VAL A 101 3.00 3.17 2.52
CA VAL A 101 2.39 4.16 3.42
C VAL A 101 2.85 3.84 4.83
N SER A 102 3.45 4.80 5.51
CA SER A 102 4.02 4.60 6.83
C SER A 102 3.44 5.61 7.83
N THR A 103 3.41 5.21 9.09
CA THR A 103 3.12 6.16 10.18
C THR A 103 4.34 6.97 10.57
N CYS A 104 5.53 6.59 10.11
CA CYS A 104 6.77 7.31 10.41
C CYS A 104 6.86 8.59 9.60
N ASP A 105 7.57 9.57 10.15
CA ASP A 105 7.78 10.85 9.45
C ASP A 105 8.89 10.76 8.40
N GLU A 106 9.74 9.76 8.50
CA GLU A 106 10.90 9.66 7.63
C GLU A 106 11.10 8.26 7.08
N PHE A 107 11.65 8.20 5.87
CA PHE A 107 12.16 6.97 5.28
C PHE A 107 13.69 7.05 5.29
N THR A 108 14.33 5.90 5.39
CA THR A 108 15.79 5.86 5.32
C THR A 108 16.25 6.28 3.92
N LYS A 109 17.51 6.68 3.83
CA LYS A 109 18.12 7.03 2.54
C LYS A 109 18.02 5.84 1.57
N GLU A 110 18.28 4.64 2.08
CA GLU A 110 18.19 3.41 1.28
C GLU A 110 16.80 3.19 0.74
N ALA A 111 15.77 3.45 1.56
CA ALA A 111 14.38 3.33 1.11
C ALA A 111 14.08 4.31 -0.01
N ILE A 112 14.50 5.55 0.14
CA ILE A 112 14.26 6.58 -0.87
C ILE A 112 14.96 6.23 -2.18
N GLU A 113 16.20 5.78 -2.12
CA GLU A 113 16.95 5.41 -3.30
C GLU A 113 16.34 4.20 -4.02
N LEU A 114 15.95 3.18 -3.25
CA LEU A 114 15.33 2.00 -3.84
C LEU A 114 13.96 2.33 -4.44
N ALA A 115 13.20 3.19 -3.77
CA ALA A 115 11.89 3.60 -4.28
C ALA A 115 12.02 4.32 -5.63
N LYS A 116 13.01 5.15 -5.78
CA LYS A 116 13.27 5.82 -7.07
C LYS A 116 13.63 4.80 -8.14
N LYS A 117 14.47 3.85 -7.79
CA LYS A 117 14.91 2.81 -8.73
C LYS A 117 13.77 1.91 -9.16
N LYS A 118 12.88 1.57 -8.22
CA LYS A 118 11.76 0.65 -8.46
C LYS A 118 10.45 1.35 -8.78
N ASP A 119 10.47 2.66 -8.82
CA ASP A 119 9.29 3.49 -9.10
C ASP A 119 8.17 3.23 -8.09
N VAL A 120 8.52 3.21 -6.82
CA VAL A 120 7.58 3.05 -5.70
C VAL A 120 7.32 4.41 -5.08
N LYS A 121 6.04 4.72 -4.84
CA LYS A 121 5.67 5.97 -4.17
C LYS A 121 5.75 5.79 -2.67
N LEU A 122 6.44 6.72 -2.01
CA LEU A 122 6.55 6.73 -0.55
C LEU A 122 5.65 7.80 0.03
N ILE A 123 4.82 7.43 0.99
CA ILE A 123 3.92 8.34 1.68
C ILE A 123 4.21 8.21 3.17
N ASN A 124 4.76 9.29 3.76
CA ASN A 124 5.08 9.29 5.18
C ASN A 124 3.84 9.63 6.02
N GLY A 125 3.99 9.58 7.35
CA GLY A 125 2.87 9.80 8.24
C GLY A 125 2.27 11.19 8.13
N ILE A 126 3.10 12.20 7.88
CA ILE A 126 2.63 13.58 7.73
C ILE A 126 1.79 13.70 6.45
N GLU A 127 2.30 13.17 5.35
CA GLU A 127 1.60 13.22 4.07
C GLU A 127 0.28 12.47 4.12
N PHE A 128 0.28 11.28 4.74
CA PHE A 128 -0.94 10.49 4.83
C PHE A 128 -1.98 11.18 5.71
N SER A 129 -1.54 11.82 6.81
CA SER A 129 -2.45 12.60 7.66
C SER A 129 -3.13 13.72 6.86
N LYS A 130 -2.37 14.40 6.01
CA LYS A 130 -2.93 15.45 5.16
C LYS A 130 -3.95 14.89 4.15
N MET A 131 -3.66 13.73 3.60
CA MET A 131 -4.56 13.07 2.67
C MET A 131 -5.90 12.74 3.36
N ILE A 132 -5.83 12.21 4.56
CA ILE A 132 -7.03 11.87 5.34
C ILE A 132 -7.84 13.12 5.66
N LEU A 133 -7.17 14.19 6.09
CA LEU A 133 -7.86 15.44 6.43
C LEU A 133 -8.59 16.02 5.23
N LYS A 134 -8.00 15.92 4.05
CA LYS A 134 -8.65 16.38 2.82
C LYS A 134 -9.92 15.62 2.50
N GLN A 135 -9.99 14.34 2.86
CA GLN A 135 -11.14 13.49 2.60
C GLN A 135 -12.22 13.57 3.67
N GLY A 136 -11.96 14.29 4.76
CA GLY A 136 -12.89 14.33 5.89
C GLY A 136 -12.72 13.10 6.76
N LEU A 137 -11.77 13.17 7.67
CA LEU A 137 -11.40 12.06 8.56
C LEU A 137 -12.60 11.43 9.27
N GLU A 138 -13.56 12.26 9.68
CA GLU A 138 -14.74 11.79 10.39
C GLU A 138 -15.63 10.86 9.57
N ASN A 139 -15.46 10.84 8.26
CA ASN A 139 -16.24 9.99 7.37
C ASN A 139 -15.58 8.63 7.13
N LEU A 140 -14.40 8.41 7.70
CA LEU A 140 -13.68 7.15 7.53
C LEU A 140 -14.01 6.22 8.67
N ASP A 141 -14.68 5.12 8.34
CA ASP A 141 -15.09 4.13 9.33
C ASP A 141 -13.99 3.09 9.50
N LEU A 142 -13.56 2.89 10.75
CA LEU A 142 -12.51 1.93 11.09
C LEU A 142 -13.06 0.60 11.57
N LYS A 143 -14.36 0.41 11.54
CA LYS A 143 -14.99 -0.83 11.97
C LYS A 143 -14.89 -1.92 10.92
#